data_1dfecbb7fa80271e629c9f334fca3ed9
#
_entry.id   1dfecbb7fa80271e629c9f334fca3ed9
#
_cell.length_a   1.000
_cell.length_b   1.000
_cell.length_c   1.000
_cell.angle_alpha   90.00
_cell.angle_beta   90.00
_cell.angle_gamma   90.00
#
_symmetry.space_group_name_H-M   'P 1'
#
loop_
_entity.id
_entity.type
_entity.pdbx_description
1 polymer ?
#
loop_
_entity_poly.entity_id
_entity_poly.type
_entity_poly.pdbx_seq_one_letter_code
_entity_poly.pdbx_strand_id
1 'polypeptide(L)'
;MKKSILLGFAGMLFVFASAQAISISGQAGEDYTNIGVGFGTESTGLALSGNWMHNDDDGDAAGVGLGLNIPVGPLLATVGGKGIYTNPKDSDEGYAAAVGGGLQWKIGDSFRLFGEYYYSPDSLSSGIESYEEANAGARFTIMRPLSIEAGYRYLNLAGKDGNRDNAIADGPYVGVNASF
;
A
#
# COMPACT_ATOMS: atom_id res chain seq x y z
N MET A 1 -15.71 -3.58 23.55
CA MET A 1 -16.15 -2.76 22.43
C MET A 1 -15.16 -2.82 21.24
N LYS A 2 -14.76 -4.05 20.79
CA LYS A 2 -13.74 -4.24 19.72
C LYS A 2 -14.27 -4.93 18.46
N LYS A 3 -15.59 -4.94 18.23
CA LYS A 3 -16.20 -5.67 17.10
C LYS A 3 -16.89 -4.81 16.04
N SER A 4 -16.85 -3.47 16.15
CA SER A 4 -17.64 -2.60 15.27
C SER A 4 -16.87 -1.98 14.09
N ILE A 5 -15.54 -2.12 14.04
CA ILE A 5 -14.71 -1.50 12.99
C ILE A 5 -14.69 -2.33 11.71
N LEU A 6 -14.87 -3.64 11.82
CA LEU A 6 -14.82 -4.54 10.65
C LEU A 6 -16.05 -4.43 9.71
N LEU A 7 -17.20 -3.94 10.21
CA LEU A 7 -18.43 -3.81 9.41
C LEU A 7 -18.49 -2.54 8.56
N GLY A 8 -17.71 -1.51 8.88
CA GLY A 8 -17.69 -0.25 8.13
C GLY A 8 -17.00 -0.35 6.77
N PHE A 9 -16.06 -1.27 6.62
CA PHE A 9 -15.28 -1.44 5.38
C PHE A 9 -16.06 -2.18 4.27
N ALA A 10 -16.99 -3.04 4.62
CA ALA A 10 -17.78 -3.82 3.66
C ALA A 10 -18.85 -2.98 2.93
N GLY A 11 -19.26 -1.84 3.48
CA GLY A 11 -20.34 -1.02 2.92
C GLY A 11 -19.91 -0.04 1.82
N MET A 12 -18.63 0.25 1.66
CA MET A 12 -18.14 1.23 0.66
C MET A 12 -17.81 0.61 -0.71
N LEU A 13 -17.88 -0.70 -0.83
CA LEU A 13 -17.45 -1.46 -2.02
C LEU A 13 -18.46 -1.47 -3.18
N PHE A 14 -19.65 -0.88 -3.05
CA PHE A 14 -20.73 -1.06 -4.03
C PHE A 14 -21.09 0.12 -4.94
N VAL A 15 -20.33 1.22 -4.96
CA VAL A 15 -20.78 2.43 -5.68
C VAL A 15 -20.07 2.68 -7.02
N PHE A 16 -19.04 1.94 -7.40
CA PHE A 16 -18.34 2.15 -8.67
C PHE A 16 -18.45 0.95 -9.61
N ALA A 17 -19.66 0.71 -10.11
CA ALA A 17 -19.93 -0.26 -11.18
C ALA A 17 -19.61 0.32 -12.56
N SER A 18 -18.37 0.69 -12.81
CA SER A 18 -17.81 0.76 -14.15
C SER A 18 -16.57 -0.13 -14.14
N ALA A 19 -16.41 -0.99 -15.14
CA ALA A 19 -15.45 -2.08 -15.32
C ALA A 19 -13.98 -1.79 -14.88
N GLN A 20 -13.77 -1.46 -13.62
CA GLN A 20 -12.46 -1.26 -13.03
C GLN A 20 -12.02 -2.55 -12.36
N ALA A 21 -10.85 -3.03 -12.73
CA ALA A 21 -10.27 -4.23 -12.16
C ALA A 21 -10.17 -4.10 -10.63
N ILE A 22 -10.73 -5.08 -9.93
CA ILE A 22 -10.56 -5.24 -8.48
C ILE A 22 -9.33 -6.11 -8.27
N SER A 23 -8.45 -5.71 -7.39
CA SER A 23 -7.29 -6.51 -6.98
C SER A 23 -7.30 -6.77 -5.49
N ILE A 24 -6.83 -7.96 -5.11
CA ILE A 24 -6.61 -8.36 -3.72
C ILE A 24 -5.19 -8.92 -3.66
N SER A 25 -4.41 -8.49 -2.69
CA SER A 25 -3.02 -8.94 -2.52
C SER A 25 -2.73 -9.36 -1.10
N GLY A 26 -1.83 -10.31 -0.95
CA GLY A 26 -1.20 -10.69 0.30
C GLY A 26 0.31 -10.78 0.11
N GLN A 27 1.07 -10.22 1.03
CA GLN A 27 2.54 -10.23 1.02
C GLN A 27 3.05 -10.71 2.37
N ALA A 28 4.15 -11.43 2.36
CA ALA A 28 4.88 -11.87 3.54
C ALA A 28 6.36 -11.50 3.37
N GLY A 29 6.85 -10.65 4.24
CA GLY A 29 8.28 -10.34 4.43
C GLY A 29 8.90 -11.17 5.55
N GLU A 30 10.10 -10.79 5.98
CA GLU A 30 10.80 -11.48 7.05
C GLU A 30 10.07 -11.31 8.40
N ASP A 31 9.70 -10.06 8.73
CA ASP A 31 9.08 -9.71 10.02
C ASP A 31 7.70 -9.06 9.87
N TYR A 32 7.14 -9.01 8.66
CA TYR A 32 5.86 -8.36 8.43
C TYR A 32 4.95 -9.11 7.48
N THR A 33 3.66 -8.84 7.60
CA THR A 33 2.63 -9.24 6.64
C THR A 33 1.86 -8.02 6.15
N ASN A 34 1.42 -8.04 4.89
CA ASN A 34 0.59 -6.99 4.32
C ASN A 34 -0.56 -7.59 3.51
N ILE A 35 -1.76 -7.06 3.73
CA ILE A 35 -2.95 -7.39 2.95
C ILE A 35 -3.41 -6.11 2.26
N GLY A 36 -3.70 -6.19 0.97
CA GLY A 36 -4.11 -5.05 0.16
C GLY A 36 -5.33 -5.33 -0.69
N VAL A 37 -6.08 -4.27 -0.96
CA VAL A 37 -7.16 -4.24 -1.93
C VAL A 37 -6.98 -3.04 -2.86
N GLY A 38 -7.40 -3.17 -4.12
CA GLY A 38 -7.26 -2.10 -5.10
C GLY A 38 -8.42 -2.09 -6.08
N PHE A 39 -8.73 -0.88 -6.57
CA PHE A 39 -9.69 -0.64 -7.64
C PHE A 39 -9.04 0.27 -8.66
N GLY A 40 -9.01 -0.15 -9.93
CA GLY A 40 -8.40 0.64 -10.99
C GLY A 40 -6.88 0.84 -10.87
N THR A 41 -6.20 0.14 -9.95
CA THR A 41 -4.77 0.31 -9.68
C THR A 41 -3.86 -0.12 -10.84
N GLU A 42 -4.40 -0.89 -11.78
CA GLU A 42 -3.67 -1.41 -12.95
C GLU A 42 -4.19 -0.87 -14.28
N SER A 43 -5.12 0.10 -14.24
CA SER A 43 -5.76 0.72 -15.39
C SER A 43 -5.61 2.24 -15.37
N THR A 44 -5.73 2.88 -16.52
CA THR A 44 -5.73 4.35 -16.66
C THR A 44 -6.94 4.95 -15.94
N GLY A 45 -6.75 6.08 -15.28
CA GLY A 45 -7.80 6.84 -14.60
C GLY A 45 -7.67 6.77 -13.07
N LEU A 46 -8.79 6.90 -12.38
CA LEU A 46 -8.81 6.89 -10.91
C LEU A 46 -8.47 5.51 -10.36
N ALA A 47 -7.64 5.51 -9.34
CA ALA A 47 -7.26 4.34 -8.58
C ALA A 47 -7.56 4.55 -7.09
N LEU A 48 -8.17 3.55 -6.47
CA LEU A 48 -8.35 3.47 -5.02
C LEU A 48 -7.57 2.28 -4.49
N SER A 49 -6.96 2.44 -3.34
CA SER A 49 -6.24 1.36 -2.66
C SER A 49 -6.52 1.38 -1.17
N GLY A 50 -6.44 0.21 -0.56
CA GLY A 50 -6.43 0.06 0.88
C GLY A 50 -5.45 -1.03 1.25
N ASN A 51 -4.73 -0.85 2.35
CA ASN A 51 -3.83 -1.87 2.87
C ASN A 51 -3.78 -1.86 4.38
N TRP A 52 -3.45 -3.00 4.92
CA TRP A 52 -3.12 -3.17 6.33
C TRP A 52 -1.82 -3.98 6.42
N MET A 53 -0.90 -3.46 7.20
CA MET A 53 0.42 -4.05 7.43
C MET A 53 0.61 -4.27 8.91
N HIS A 54 1.15 -5.42 9.25
CA HIS A 54 1.43 -5.84 10.61
C HIS A 54 2.87 -6.32 10.73
N ASN A 55 3.54 -5.85 11.78
CA ASN A 55 4.86 -6.31 12.22
C ASN A 55 4.77 -6.62 13.71
N ASP A 56 5.24 -7.82 14.09
CA ASP A 56 5.15 -8.29 15.48
C ASP A 56 5.96 -7.41 16.45
N ASP A 57 7.03 -6.78 15.99
CA ASP A 57 7.95 -6.00 16.81
C ASP A 57 7.74 -4.48 16.72
N ASP A 58 7.27 -3.96 15.58
CA ASP A 58 7.17 -2.53 15.31
C ASP A 58 5.73 -1.98 15.22
N GLY A 59 4.71 -2.87 15.16
CA GLY A 59 3.30 -2.50 15.25
C GLY A 59 2.54 -2.57 13.92
N ASP A 60 1.51 -1.73 13.79
CA ASP A 60 0.56 -1.76 12.67
C ASP A 60 0.50 -0.47 11.89
N ALA A 61 0.25 -0.57 10.59
CA ALA A 61 -0.13 0.55 9.74
C ALA A 61 -1.28 0.14 8.82
N ALA A 62 -2.30 1.00 8.72
CA ALA A 62 -3.42 0.81 7.80
C ALA A 62 -3.60 2.06 6.94
N GLY A 63 -3.73 1.90 5.63
CA GLY A 63 -3.80 3.01 4.70
C GLY A 63 -4.96 2.91 3.72
N VAL A 64 -5.45 4.07 3.30
CA VAL A 64 -6.37 4.23 2.17
C VAL A 64 -5.77 5.25 1.22
N GLY A 65 -5.63 4.89 -0.05
CA GLY A 65 -5.02 5.70 -1.09
C GLY A 65 -6.00 6.08 -2.21
N LEU A 66 -5.81 7.28 -2.73
CA LEU A 66 -6.44 7.77 -3.94
C LEU A 66 -5.35 8.24 -4.91
N GLY A 67 -5.38 7.76 -6.13
CA GLY A 67 -4.42 8.10 -7.17
C GLY A 67 -5.05 8.34 -8.53
N LEU A 68 -4.29 8.97 -9.40
CA LEU A 68 -4.58 9.11 -10.82
C LEU A 68 -3.49 8.40 -11.61
N ASN A 69 -3.89 7.40 -12.38
CA ASN A 69 -3.03 6.64 -13.27
C ASN A 69 -2.99 7.27 -14.66
N ILE A 70 -1.82 7.66 -15.10
CA ILE A 70 -1.55 8.34 -16.38
C ILE A 70 -0.65 7.45 -17.24
N PRO A 71 -1.05 7.09 -18.47
CA PRO A 71 -0.19 6.33 -19.36
C PRO A 71 0.93 7.22 -19.90
N VAL A 72 2.18 6.76 -19.76
CA VAL A 72 3.38 7.43 -20.25
C VAL A 72 4.19 6.44 -21.11
N GLY A 73 3.88 6.36 -22.38
CA GLY A 73 4.45 5.33 -23.27
C GLY A 73 4.11 3.92 -22.79
N PRO A 74 5.10 3.05 -22.55
CA PRO A 74 4.86 1.69 -22.05
C PRO A 74 4.62 1.62 -20.54
N LEU A 75 4.73 2.76 -19.86
CA LEU A 75 4.58 2.87 -18.40
C LEU A 75 3.19 3.37 -18.03
N LEU A 76 2.74 2.96 -16.85
CA LEU A 76 1.61 3.56 -16.15
C LEU A 76 2.17 4.30 -14.93
N ALA A 77 2.09 5.63 -14.94
CA ALA A 77 2.53 6.48 -13.84
C ALA A 77 1.34 6.79 -12.95
N THR A 78 1.52 6.70 -11.65
CA THR A 78 0.52 7.05 -10.63
C THR A 78 0.99 8.27 -9.87
N VAL A 79 0.12 9.26 -9.66
CA VAL A 79 0.31 10.33 -8.68
C VAL A 79 -0.88 10.33 -7.74
N GLY A 80 -0.64 10.52 -6.44
CA GLY A 80 -1.74 10.45 -5.49
C GLY A 80 -1.35 10.74 -4.05
N GLY A 81 -2.27 10.42 -3.16
CA GLY A 81 -2.09 10.54 -1.72
C GLY A 81 -2.68 9.35 -0.98
N LYS A 82 -2.19 9.16 0.23
CA LYS A 82 -2.65 8.12 1.16
C LYS A 82 -2.98 8.76 2.52
N GLY A 83 -4.12 8.40 3.10
CA GLY A 83 -4.39 8.59 4.52
C GLY A 83 -4.00 7.32 5.26
N ILE A 84 -3.13 7.45 6.24
CA ILE A 84 -2.58 6.32 6.99
C ILE A 84 -2.91 6.48 8.46
N TYR A 85 -3.42 5.42 9.08
CA TYR A 85 -3.48 5.24 10.52
C TYR A 85 -2.30 4.39 10.94
N THR A 86 -1.61 4.80 11.99
CA THR A 86 -0.41 4.15 12.53
C THR A 86 -0.62 3.79 14.00
N ASN A 87 -0.19 2.61 14.37
CA ASN A 87 -0.17 2.12 15.75
C ASN A 87 1.20 1.46 16.01
N PRO A 88 2.26 2.27 16.10
CA PRO A 88 3.60 1.76 16.40
C PRO A 88 3.67 1.26 17.85
N LYS A 89 4.55 0.29 18.12
CA LYS A 89 4.71 -0.26 19.48
C LYS A 89 5.41 0.70 20.45
N ASP A 90 6.33 1.49 19.94
CA ASP A 90 7.19 2.35 20.77
C ASP A 90 6.76 3.84 20.74
N SER A 91 5.59 4.14 20.18
CA SER A 91 5.04 5.51 20.09
C SER A 91 3.53 5.50 20.23
N ASP A 92 2.93 6.67 20.36
CA ASP A 92 1.48 6.84 20.40
C ASP A 92 0.85 6.53 19.04
N GLU A 93 -0.40 6.08 19.08
CA GLU A 93 -1.23 5.94 17.88
C GLU A 93 -1.34 7.30 17.15
N GLY A 94 -1.31 7.25 15.82
CA GLY A 94 -1.34 8.45 15.04
C GLY A 94 -1.92 8.28 13.64
N TYR A 95 -1.80 9.33 12.87
CA TYR A 95 -2.17 9.34 11.46
C TYR A 95 -1.18 10.16 10.65
N ALA A 96 -1.11 9.84 9.37
CA ALA A 96 -0.32 10.58 8.40
C ALA A 96 -1.11 10.78 7.11
N ALA A 97 -0.89 11.92 6.45
CA ALA A 97 -1.36 12.16 5.10
C ALA A 97 -0.15 12.23 4.16
N ALA A 98 0.12 11.14 3.46
CA ALA A 98 1.26 11.02 2.59
C ALA A 98 0.90 11.38 1.13
N VAL A 99 1.84 11.98 0.44
CA VAL A 99 1.77 12.24 -1.00
C VAL A 99 2.88 11.48 -1.71
N GLY A 100 2.62 11.07 -2.94
CA GLY A 100 3.58 10.28 -3.68
C GLY A 100 3.05 9.75 -4.99
N GLY A 101 3.62 8.64 -5.43
CA GLY A 101 3.21 8.01 -6.67
C GLY A 101 4.00 6.76 -6.97
N GLY A 102 3.79 6.22 -8.15
CA GLY A 102 4.43 5.01 -8.60
C GLY A 102 4.55 4.92 -10.10
N LEU A 103 5.29 3.91 -10.52
CA LEU A 103 5.45 3.52 -11.91
C LEU A 103 5.20 2.03 -12.05
N GLN A 104 4.50 1.64 -13.09
CA GLN A 104 4.32 0.25 -13.48
C GLN A 104 4.72 0.08 -14.94
N TRP A 105 5.45 -0.98 -15.21
CA TRP A 105 5.85 -1.36 -16.56
C TRP A 105 5.38 -2.77 -16.86
N LYS A 106 4.40 -2.89 -17.74
CA LYS A 106 3.91 -4.17 -18.20
C LYS A 106 4.77 -4.65 -19.38
N ILE A 107 5.42 -5.79 -19.20
CA ILE A 107 6.31 -6.43 -20.18
C ILE A 107 5.62 -7.69 -20.71
N GLY A 108 5.08 -7.61 -21.91
CA GLY A 108 4.24 -8.69 -22.45
C GLY A 108 2.95 -8.86 -21.65
N ASP A 109 2.41 -10.09 -21.62
CA ASP A 109 1.11 -10.37 -21.01
C ASP A 109 1.19 -10.86 -19.56
N SER A 110 2.36 -11.33 -19.15
CA SER A 110 2.51 -12.04 -17.87
C SER A 110 3.44 -11.34 -16.88
N PHE A 111 4.30 -10.43 -17.32
CA PHE A 111 5.32 -9.84 -16.45
C PHE A 111 5.08 -8.34 -16.23
N ARG A 112 5.26 -7.89 -14.99
CA ARG A 112 5.14 -6.48 -14.61
C ARG A 112 6.22 -6.12 -13.62
N LEU A 113 6.91 -5.02 -13.87
CA LEU A 113 7.73 -4.31 -12.88
C LEU A 113 6.93 -3.17 -12.29
N PHE A 114 7.15 -2.89 -11.00
CA PHE A 114 6.52 -1.77 -10.34
C PHE A 114 7.42 -1.16 -9.27
N GLY A 115 7.18 0.11 -8.99
CA GLY A 115 7.78 0.84 -7.89
C GLY A 115 6.87 1.98 -7.45
N GLU A 116 6.81 2.24 -6.15
CA GLU A 116 6.03 3.33 -5.56
C GLU A 116 6.78 3.94 -4.39
N TYR A 117 6.53 5.23 -4.16
CA TYR A 117 7.07 5.98 -3.04
C TYR A 117 6.04 6.97 -2.52
N TYR A 118 5.86 7.01 -1.20
CA TYR A 118 4.97 7.94 -0.50
C TYR A 118 5.67 8.52 0.73
N TYR A 119 5.44 9.80 0.97
CA TYR A 119 6.04 10.52 2.09
C TYR A 119 5.03 11.46 2.75
N SER A 120 5.05 11.51 4.08
CA SER A 120 4.32 12.49 4.89
C SER A 120 5.28 13.17 5.86
N PRO A 121 5.43 14.50 5.80
CA PRO A 121 6.20 15.26 6.78
C PRO A 121 5.46 15.41 8.12
N ASP A 122 6.15 15.91 9.16
CA ASP A 122 5.57 16.19 10.48
C ASP A 122 4.30 17.06 10.42
N SER A 123 4.28 18.05 9.51
CA SER A 123 3.11 18.94 9.34
C SER A 123 1.83 18.24 8.88
N LEU A 124 1.95 17.06 8.31
CA LEU A 124 0.85 16.22 7.82
C LEU A 124 0.72 14.90 8.60
N SER A 125 1.42 14.80 9.72
CA SER A 125 1.46 13.62 10.58
C SER A 125 1.09 13.98 12.02
N SER A 126 0.55 13.03 12.77
CA SER A 126 0.25 13.15 14.19
C SER A 126 0.63 11.84 14.88
N GLY A 127 1.25 11.93 16.07
CA GLY A 127 1.77 10.77 16.80
C GLY A 127 3.13 10.28 16.30
N ILE A 128 3.51 10.60 15.08
CA ILE A 128 4.82 10.32 14.46
C ILE A 128 5.39 11.60 13.84
N GLU A 129 6.71 11.67 13.67
CA GLU A 129 7.39 12.81 13.03
C GLU A 129 7.24 12.76 11.51
N SER A 130 7.42 11.60 10.90
CA SER A 130 7.22 11.41 9.47
C SER A 130 6.83 9.98 9.13
N TYR A 131 6.21 9.82 7.97
CA TYR A 131 5.92 8.54 7.34
C TYR A 131 6.66 8.44 6.02
N GLU A 132 7.35 7.35 5.81
CA GLU A 132 8.05 7.05 4.56
C GLU A 132 7.75 5.62 4.12
N GLU A 133 7.26 5.46 2.90
CA GLU A 133 6.99 4.15 2.29
C GLU A 133 7.62 4.08 0.91
N ALA A 134 8.39 3.04 0.67
CA ALA A 134 8.88 2.66 -0.65
C ALA A 134 8.58 1.18 -0.90
N ASN A 135 8.19 0.86 -2.11
CA ASN A 135 7.93 -0.52 -2.52
C ASN A 135 8.33 -0.69 -3.99
N ALA A 136 9.13 -1.70 -4.29
CA ALA A 136 9.52 -2.02 -5.66
C ALA A 136 9.60 -3.53 -5.84
N GLY A 137 9.18 -4.02 -7.01
CA GLY A 137 9.17 -5.44 -7.26
C GLY A 137 8.79 -5.84 -8.67
N ALA A 138 8.64 -7.14 -8.83
CA ALA A 138 8.20 -7.79 -10.04
C ALA A 138 7.02 -8.70 -9.76
N ARG A 139 6.06 -8.72 -10.69
CA ARG A 139 4.86 -9.58 -10.64
C ARG A 139 4.81 -10.43 -11.88
N PHE A 140 4.50 -11.71 -11.69
CA PHE A 140 4.31 -12.67 -12.77
C PHE A 140 2.92 -13.29 -12.69
N THR A 141 2.13 -13.12 -13.76
CA THR A 141 0.80 -13.72 -13.88
C THR A 141 0.92 -15.18 -14.30
N ILE A 142 0.55 -16.08 -13.40
CA ILE A 142 0.55 -17.53 -13.63
C ILE A 142 -0.66 -17.90 -14.51
N MET A 143 -1.82 -17.46 -14.10
CA MET A 143 -3.11 -17.60 -14.81
C MET A 143 -4.06 -16.53 -14.30
N ARG A 144 -4.87 -15.95 -15.16
CA ARG A 144 -5.87 -14.97 -14.70
C ARG A 144 -6.93 -15.65 -13.80
N PRO A 145 -7.22 -15.06 -12.63
CA PRO A 145 -6.78 -13.76 -12.12
C PRO A 145 -5.50 -13.78 -11.27
N LEU A 146 -4.80 -14.92 -11.13
CA LEU A 146 -3.75 -15.17 -10.14
C LEU A 146 -2.36 -14.79 -10.64
N SER A 147 -1.63 -14.03 -9.81
CA SER A 147 -0.23 -13.66 -10.00
C SER A 147 0.57 -13.90 -8.73
N ILE A 148 1.86 -14.14 -8.88
CA ILE A 148 2.85 -14.11 -7.80
C ILE A 148 3.70 -12.85 -7.94
N GLU A 149 4.21 -12.36 -6.82
CA GLU A 149 5.10 -11.21 -6.81
C GLU A 149 6.25 -11.40 -5.82
N ALA A 150 7.35 -10.73 -6.10
CA ALA A 150 8.49 -10.60 -5.21
C ALA A 150 9.04 -9.19 -5.31
N GLY A 151 9.50 -8.65 -4.20
CA GLY A 151 9.99 -7.28 -4.15
C GLY A 151 10.69 -6.95 -2.86
N TYR A 152 10.94 -5.68 -2.68
CA TYR A 152 11.46 -5.07 -1.47
C TYR A 152 10.50 -3.97 -1.02
N ARG A 153 10.16 -3.98 0.25
CA ARG A 153 9.33 -2.94 0.87
C ARG A 153 10.05 -2.31 2.03
N TYR A 154 9.97 -1.00 2.08
CA TYR A 154 10.42 -0.17 3.18
C TYR A 154 9.23 0.67 3.66
N LEU A 155 8.93 0.63 4.96
CA LEU A 155 7.95 1.48 5.61
C LEU A 155 8.46 1.85 6.99
N ASN A 156 8.80 3.12 7.16
CA ASN A 156 9.32 3.67 8.39
C ASN A 156 8.39 4.74 8.96
N LEU A 157 8.17 4.65 10.26
CA LEU A 157 7.47 5.64 11.08
C LEU A 157 8.53 6.30 11.97
N ALA A 158 8.94 7.52 11.64
CA ALA A 158 9.89 8.26 12.48
C ALA A 158 9.23 8.64 13.81
N GLY A 159 9.90 8.31 14.89
CA GLY A 159 9.42 8.58 16.24
C GLY A 159 9.43 10.09 16.53
N LYS A 160 8.36 10.58 17.18
CA LYS A 160 8.23 11.99 17.59
C LYS A 160 8.76 12.18 19.01
N ASP A 161 9.28 13.40 19.29
CA ASP A 161 9.72 13.83 20.62
C ASP A 161 10.78 12.90 21.27
N GLY A 162 11.66 12.29 20.45
CA GLY A 162 12.75 11.43 20.91
C GLY A 162 12.34 9.95 21.09
N ASN A 163 11.14 9.57 20.67
CA ASN A 163 10.74 8.17 20.57
C ASN A 163 11.53 7.46 19.47
N ARG A 164 11.64 6.14 19.58
CA ARG A 164 12.29 5.30 18.58
C ARG A 164 11.52 5.29 17.27
N ASP A 165 12.24 5.21 16.15
CA ASP A 165 11.66 4.91 14.85
C ASP A 165 11.14 3.47 14.81
N ASN A 166 10.01 3.25 14.14
CA ASN A 166 9.43 1.92 13.95
C ASN A 166 9.45 1.60 12.46
N ALA A 167 10.25 0.61 12.08
CA ALA A 167 10.33 0.11 10.71
C ALA A 167 9.32 -1.04 10.52
N ILE A 168 8.07 -0.70 10.22
CA ILE A 168 6.99 -1.69 10.02
C ILE A 168 7.34 -2.69 8.91
N ALA A 169 8.06 -2.26 7.88
CA ALA A 169 8.61 -3.12 6.85
C ALA A 169 9.99 -2.61 6.43
N ASP A 170 10.98 -3.49 6.42
CA ASP A 170 12.31 -3.21 5.87
C ASP A 170 12.94 -4.51 5.36
N GLY A 171 12.54 -4.95 4.16
CA GLY A 171 13.08 -6.18 3.64
C GLY A 171 12.41 -6.72 2.38
N PRO A 172 12.98 -7.82 1.86
CA PRO A 172 12.39 -8.53 0.75
C PRO A 172 11.07 -9.20 1.15
N TYR A 173 10.19 -9.37 0.20
CA TYR A 173 8.95 -10.10 0.38
C TYR A 173 8.60 -10.97 -0.82
N VAL A 174 7.73 -11.92 -0.58
CA VAL A 174 6.98 -12.66 -1.60
C VAL A 174 5.49 -12.46 -1.37
N GLY A 175 4.72 -12.53 -2.45
CA GLY A 175 3.29 -12.29 -2.35
C GLY A 175 2.48 -12.95 -3.45
N VAL A 176 1.18 -12.92 -3.25
CA VAL A 176 0.17 -13.32 -4.22
C VAL A 176 -0.77 -12.16 -4.50
N ASN A 177 -1.23 -12.07 -5.73
CA ASN A 177 -2.20 -11.07 -6.15
C ASN A 177 -3.27 -11.73 -7.03
N ALA A 178 -4.52 -11.35 -6.83
CA ALA A 178 -5.62 -11.72 -7.70
C ALA A 178 -6.28 -10.45 -8.25
N SER A 179 -6.32 -10.31 -9.58
CA SER A 179 -6.91 -9.17 -10.31
C SER A 179 -8.04 -9.66 -11.22
N PHE A 180 -9.26 -9.13 -11.00
CA PHE A 180 -10.50 -9.49 -11.69
C PHE A 180 -10.97 -8.40 -12.64
#